data_bdd3c7a441d1f0222bb43d82db8bd547
#
_entry.id   bdd3c7a441d1f0222bb43d82db8bd547
#
_cell.length_a   1.000
_cell.length_b   1.000
_cell.length_c   1.000
_cell.angle_alpha   90.00
_cell.angle_beta   90.00
_cell.angle_gamma   90.00
#
_symmetry.space_group_name_H-M   'P 1'
#
loop_
_entity.id
_entity.type
_entity.pdbx_description
1 polymer ?
#
loop_
_entity_poly.entity_id
_entity_poly.type
_entity_poly.pdbx_seq_one_letter_code
_entity_poly.pdbx_strand_id
1 'polypeptide(L)'
;IGSGVESMSRAPYAVPKPERGFPTGNLVMYDTTLGWRFVNPKMQALYGTESMGETAENLAEMYKIPREEQDRFALLSHQKAVRAWDEGRFQDEVVPVPVKRGKEEILVEQDEGPRRDTSLEKLAALRPVFREGGTVTAGNSSPLNDGAAAVLLVSDDYAKAHGLRPLARVRAIAVAGVPPRIM
;
A
#
# COMPACT_ATOMS: atom_id res chain seq x y z
N ILE A 1 -13.94 19.40 2.74
CA ILE A 1 -12.98 18.41 3.29
C ILE A 1 -12.88 17.28 2.27
N GLY A 2 -11.66 16.93 1.89
CA GLY A 2 -11.35 15.71 1.16
C GLY A 2 -10.82 14.67 2.13
N SER A 3 -11.35 13.45 2.13
CA SER A 3 -10.92 12.41 3.06
C SER A 3 -11.02 11.03 2.45
N GLY A 4 -10.28 10.09 2.99
CA GLY A 4 -10.32 8.67 2.64
C GLY A 4 -9.87 7.80 3.79
N VAL A 5 -10.36 6.57 3.82
CA VAL A 5 -9.99 5.54 4.79
C VAL A 5 -9.93 4.18 4.09
N GLU A 6 -8.96 3.39 4.47
CA GLU A 6 -8.82 2.00 4.04
C GLU A 6 -8.42 1.14 5.24
N SER A 7 -9.15 0.05 5.47
CA SER A 7 -8.83 -0.92 6.51
C SER A 7 -8.51 -2.27 5.87
N MET A 8 -7.28 -2.41 5.42
CA MET A 8 -6.80 -3.63 4.74
C MET A 8 -6.81 -4.84 5.69
N SER A 9 -6.53 -4.61 6.98
CA SER A 9 -6.53 -5.68 8.00
C SER A 9 -7.94 -6.25 8.29
N ARG A 10 -8.99 -5.55 7.89
CA ARG A 10 -10.39 -5.92 8.12
C ARG A 10 -11.23 -6.03 6.86
N ALA A 11 -10.57 -6.14 5.71
CA ALA A 11 -11.24 -6.39 4.45
C ALA A 11 -12.09 -7.67 4.53
N PRO A 12 -13.37 -7.65 4.10
CA PRO A 12 -14.25 -8.80 4.23
C PRO A 12 -13.94 -9.87 3.19
N TYR A 13 -14.42 -11.08 3.45
CA TYR A 13 -14.57 -12.09 2.42
C TYR A 13 -15.84 -11.87 1.61
N ALA A 14 -15.81 -12.17 0.32
CA ALA A 14 -16.97 -12.05 -0.57
C ALA A 14 -17.25 -13.37 -1.30
N VAL A 15 -18.54 -13.68 -1.44
CA VAL A 15 -19.04 -14.85 -2.15
C VAL A 15 -20.01 -14.38 -3.22
N PRO A 16 -19.88 -14.82 -4.50
CA PRO A 16 -20.84 -14.45 -5.54
C PRO A 16 -22.19 -15.08 -5.26
N LYS A 17 -23.26 -14.36 -5.58
CA LYS A 17 -24.59 -14.95 -5.57
C LYS A 17 -24.70 -16.00 -6.67
N PRO A 18 -25.40 -17.12 -6.44
CA PRO A 18 -25.62 -18.12 -7.48
C PRO A 18 -26.43 -17.54 -8.64
N GLU A 19 -26.05 -17.91 -9.86
CA GLU A 19 -26.76 -17.50 -11.08
C GLU A 19 -28.09 -18.24 -11.28
N ARG A 20 -28.24 -19.40 -10.64
CA ARG A 20 -29.43 -20.26 -10.74
C ARG A 20 -29.98 -20.52 -9.35
N GLY A 21 -31.30 -20.75 -9.29
CA GLY A 21 -31.94 -21.31 -8.10
C GLY A 21 -31.37 -22.71 -7.77
N PHE A 22 -31.34 -23.06 -6.50
CA PHE A 22 -30.83 -24.35 -6.01
C PHE A 22 -29.40 -24.66 -6.49
N PRO A 23 -28.40 -23.84 -6.13
CA PRO A 23 -27.01 -24.10 -6.48
C PRO A 23 -26.53 -25.39 -5.82
N THR A 24 -25.80 -26.20 -6.59
CA THR A 24 -25.15 -27.43 -6.12
C THR A 24 -23.64 -27.30 -6.32
N GLY A 25 -22.85 -27.93 -5.46
CA GLY A 25 -21.39 -27.89 -5.51
C GLY A 25 -20.77 -26.90 -4.54
N ASN A 26 -19.45 -26.72 -4.65
CA ASN A 26 -18.69 -25.86 -3.77
C ASN A 26 -18.81 -24.38 -4.16
N LEU A 27 -18.73 -23.48 -3.16
CA LEU A 27 -18.62 -22.05 -3.36
C LEU A 27 -17.20 -21.60 -3.06
N VAL A 28 -16.67 -20.71 -3.87
CA VAL A 28 -15.38 -20.05 -3.63
C VAL A 28 -15.64 -18.73 -2.90
N MET A 29 -14.99 -18.57 -1.77
CA MET A 29 -14.99 -17.34 -1.00
C MET A 29 -13.67 -16.57 -1.27
N TYR A 30 -13.80 -15.32 -1.68
CA TYR A 30 -12.69 -14.48 -2.07
C TYR A 30 -12.28 -13.56 -0.93
N ASP A 31 -11.00 -13.55 -0.58
CA ASP A 31 -10.41 -12.49 0.24
C ASP A 31 -10.38 -11.19 -0.58
N THR A 32 -10.93 -10.11 -0.02
CA THR A 32 -10.99 -8.82 -0.70
C THR A 32 -9.85 -7.88 -0.32
N THR A 33 -8.86 -8.35 0.42
CA THR A 33 -7.71 -7.54 0.85
C THR A 33 -6.86 -7.10 -0.33
N LEU A 34 -6.51 -8.02 -1.23
CA LEU A 34 -5.67 -7.75 -2.40
C LEU A 34 -6.19 -8.45 -3.65
N GLY A 35 -5.77 -7.93 -4.79
CA GLY A 35 -5.99 -8.54 -6.09
C GLY A 35 -7.44 -8.43 -6.60
N TRP A 36 -7.69 -9.13 -7.69
CA TRP A 36 -8.97 -9.16 -8.37
C TRP A 36 -9.89 -10.25 -7.79
N ARG A 37 -11.18 -9.97 -7.74
CA ARG A 37 -12.26 -10.92 -7.46
C ARG A 37 -13.38 -10.71 -8.45
N PHE A 38 -14.12 -11.78 -8.74
CA PHE A 38 -15.20 -11.76 -9.75
C PHE A 38 -14.71 -11.25 -11.10
N VAL A 39 -13.55 -11.73 -11.54
CA VAL A 39 -12.89 -11.30 -12.77
C VAL A 39 -13.83 -11.44 -13.96
N ASN A 40 -14.07 -10.34 -14.68
CA ASN A 40 -14.79 -10.36 -15.94
C ASN A 40 -13.87 -10.94 -17.04
N PRO A 41 -14.23 -12.07 -17.71
CA PRO A 41 -13.39 -12.69 -18.72
C PRO A 41 -13.04 -11.75 -19.90
N LYS A 42 -13.94 -10.84 -20.27
CA LYS A 42 -13.67 -9.86 -21.33
C LYS A 42 -12.62 -8.83 -20.88
N MET A 43 -12.71 -8.38 -19.63
CA MET A 43 -11.70 -7.48 -19.05
C MET A 43 -10.33 -8.14 -19.00
N GLN A 44 -10.29 -9.39 -18.52
CA GLN A 44 -9.05 -10.16 -18.47
C GLN A 44 -8.42 -10.37 -19.86
N ALA A 45 -9.24 -10.69 -20.87
CA ALA A 45 -8.76 -10.90 -22.24
C ALA A 45 -8.23 -9.62 -22.90
N LEU A 46 -8.82 -8.45 -22.59
CA LEU A 46 -8.44 -7.17 -23.18
C LEU A 46 -7.27 -6.48 -22.49
N TYR A 47 -7.25 -6.53 -21.16
CA TYR A 47 -6.38 -5.65 -20.35
C TYR A 47 -5.52 -6.41 -19.34
N GLY A 48 -5.79 -7.69 -19.13
CA GLY A 48 -5.18 -8.44 -18.01
C GLY A 48 -5.85 -8.11 -16.68
N THR A 49 -5.47 -8.85 -15.67
CA THR A 49 -5.91 -8.66 -14.28
C THR A 49 -4.75 -8.98 -13.32
N GLU A 50 -3.56 -8.54 -13.69
CA GLU A 50 -2.36 -8.71 -12.88
C GLU A 50 -2.51 -7.99 -11.53
N SER A 51 -1.94 -8.57 -10.49
CA SER A 51 -1.80 -7.91 -9.20
C SER A 51 -0.74 -6.80 -9.26
N MET A 52 -0.72 -5.92 -8.28
CA MET A 52 0.30 -4.85 -8.22
C MET A 52 1.74 -5.40 -8.18
N GLY A 53 1.95 -6.56 -7.54
CA GLY A 53 3.26 -7.22 -7.57
C GLY A 53 3.63 -7.74 -8.96
N GLU A 54 2.67 -8.26 -9.73
CA GLU A 54 2.90 -8.66 -11.12
C GLU A 54 3.18 -7.45 -12.01
N THR A 55 2.49 -6.31 -11.82
CA THR A 55 2.81 -5.08 -12.57
C THR A 55 4.20 -4.56 -12.22
N ALA A 56 4.66 -4.71 -10.99
CA ALA A 56 6.02 -4.39 -10.60
C ALA A 56 7.06 -5.29 -11.27
N GLU A 57 6.79 -6.60 -11.39
CA GLU A 57 7.63 -7.53 -12.16
C GLU A 57 7.68 -7.16 -13.64
N ASN A 58 6.56 -6.76 -14.23
CA ASN A 58 6.52 -6.28 -15.62
C ASN A 58 7.39 -5.02 -15.83
N LEU A 59 7.38 -4.10 -14.85
CA LEU A 59 8.25 -2.91 -14.88
C LEU A 59 9.72 -3.29 -14.73
N ALA A 60 10.03 -4.20 -13.81
CA ALA A 60 11.39 -4.69 -13.59
C ALA A 60 11.97 -5.32 -14.87
N GLU A 61 11.16 -6.13 -15.57
CA GLU A 61 11.54 -6.74 -16.85
C GLU A 61 11.70 -5.68 -17.95
N MET A 62 10.71 -4.78 -18.12
CA MET A 62 10.69 -3.76 -19.17
C MET A 62 11.89 -2.81 -19.07
N TYR A 63 12.20 -2.36 -17.87
CA TYR A 63 13.28 -1.41 -17.62
C TYR A 63 14.59 -2.06 -17.18
N LYS A 64 14.62 -3.41 -17.16
CA LYS A 64 15.79 -4.21 -16.74
C LYS A 64 16.33 -3.80 -15.37
N ILE A 65 15.41 -3.61 -14.41
CA ILE A 65 15.77 -3.23 -13.04
C ILE A 65 16.16 -4.50 -12.28
N PRO A 66 17.45 -4.71 -11.97
CA PRO A 66 17.88 -5.92 -11.30
C PRO A 66 17.42 -5.96 -9.83
N ARG A 67 17.33 -7.16 -9.28
CA ARG A 67 16.93 -7.43 -7.91
C ARG A 67 17.78 -6.65 -6.89
N GLU A 68 19.05 -6.55 -7.12
CA GLU A 68 20.01 -5.87 -6.24
C GLU A 68 19.73 -4.36 -6.13
N GLU A 69 19.26 -3.72 -7.20
CA GLU A 69 18.87 -2.31 -7.17
C GLU A 69 17.57 -2.11 -6.40
N GLN A 70 16.60 -3.02 -6.57
CA GLN A 70 15.35 -3.00 -5.82
C GLN A 70 15.61 -3.18 -4.32
N ASP A 71 16.44 -4.13 -3.95
CA ASP A 71 16.82 -4.39 -2.54
C ASP A 71 17.63 -3.22 -1.95
N ARG A 72 18.52 -2.59 -2.73
CA ARG A 72 19.24 -1.40 -2.30
C ARG A 72 18.30 -0.22 -2.04
N PHE A 73 17.32 -0.01 -2.92
CA PHE A 73 16.31 1.02 -2.72
C PHE A 73 15.50 0.77 -1.44
N ALA A 74 15.07 -0.48 -1.21
CA ALA A 74 14.34 -0.87 -0.01
C ALA A 74 15.18 -0.66 1.26
N LEU A 75 16.44 -1.07 1.27
CA LEU A 75 17.35 -0.82 2.38
C LEU A 75 17.50 0.67 2.69
N LEU A 76 17.72 1.50 1.67
CA LEU A 76 17.82 2.95 1.83
C LEU A 76 16.52 3.56 2.38
N SER A 77 15.37 3.04 1.97
CA SER A 77 14.07 3.46 2.50
C SER A 77 13.96 3.19 4.00
N HIS A 78 14.29 1.97 4.45
CA HIS A 78 14.35 1.64 5.88
C HIS A 78 15.31 2.54 6.65
N GLN A 79 16.52 2.72 6.14
CA GLN A 79 17.54 3.56 6.79
C GLN A 79 17.10 5.02 6.93
N LYS A 80 16.44 5.58 5.91
CA LYS A 80 15.90 6.95 5.96
C LYS A 80 14.78 7.07 6.99
N ALA A 81 13.86 6.12 7.03
CA ALA A 81 12.76 6.12 8.00
C ALA A 81 13.28 5.98 9.43
N VAL A 82 14.18 5.03 9.69
CA VAL A 82 14.80 4.84 11.00
C VAL A 82 15.53 6.10 11.46
N ARG A 83 16.32 6.72 10.58
CA ARG A 83 17.02 7.96 10.90
C ARG A 83 16.05 9.11 11.22
N ALA A 84 14.96 9.24 10.47
CA ALA A 84 13.94 10.27 10.71
C ALA A 84 13.28 10.08 12.08
N TRP A 85 13.03 8.83 12.50
CA TRP A 85 12.56 8.53 13.85
C TRP A 85 13.60 8.91 14.92
N ASP A 86 14.86 8.54 14.73
CA ASP A 86 15.95 8.82 15.68
C ASP A 86 16.21 10.33 15.84
N GLU A 87 16.03 11.09 14.76
CA GLU A 87 16.13 12.56 14.74
C GLU A 87 14.86 13.25 15.29
N GLY A 88 13.83 12.50 15.67
CA GLY A 88 12.58 13.04 16.22
C GLY A 88 11.70 13.79 15.23
N ARG A 89 11.86 13.55 13.92
CA ARG A 89 11.14 14.29 12.87
C ARG A 89 9.64 14.06 12.84
N PHE A 90 9.17 12.97 13.48
CA PHE A 90 7.75 12.61 13.55
C PHE A 90 7.07 13.01 14.88
N GLN A 91 7.78 13.65 15.81
CA GLN A 91 7.26 13.93 17.14
C GLN A 91 5.98 14.76 17.15
N ASP A 92 5.88 15.72 16.21
CA ASP A 92 4.70 16.58 16.11
C ASP A 92 3.54 15.93 15.34
N GLU A 93 3.77 14.76 14.72
CA GLU A 93 2.79 14.06 13.88
C GLU A 93 2.23 12.82 14.57
N VAL A 94 2.97 12.23 15.51
CA VAL A 94 2.59 10.99 16.19
C VAL A 94 1.62 11.25 17.31
N VAL A 95 0.51 10.51 17.29
CA VAL A 95 -0.45 10.45 18.39
C VAL A 95 -0.36 9.06 19.02
N PRO A 96 0.10 8.93 20.28
CA PRO A 96 0.16 7.65 20.96
C PRO A 96 -1.23 7.02 21.10
N VAL A 97 -1.35 5.73 20.81
CA VAL A 97 -2.61 4.98 20.86
C VAL A 97 -2.55 3.92 21.94
N PRO A 98 -3.42 3.99 22.99
CA PRO A 98 -3.51 2.93 23.99
C PRO A 98 -4.18 1.69 23.41
N VAL A 99 -3.51 0.54 23.50
CA VAL A 99 -3.98 -0.75 22.97
C VAL A 99 -4.00 -1.78 24.10
N LYS A 100 -5.16 -2.43 24.30
CA LYS A 100 -5.27 -3.54 25.24
C LYS A 100 -4.65 -4.81 24.68
N ARG A 101 -3.66 -5.35 25.39
CA ARG A 101 -3.02 -6.63 25.09
C ARG A 101 -3.27 -7.61 26.26
N GLY A 102 -4.36 -8.35 26.15
CA GLY A 102 -4.82 -9.18 27.26
C GLY A 102 -5.30 -8.34 28.46
N LYS A 103 -4.60 -8.42 29.60
CA LYS A 103 -4.90 -7.63 30.81
C LYS A 103 -4.11 -6.32 30.90
N GLU A 104 -3.14 -6.13 30.03
CA GLU A 104 -2.27 -4.96 30.03
C GLU A 104 -2.73 -3.96 28.95
N GLU A 105 -2.50 -2.68 29.21
CA GLU A 105 -2.63 -1.62 28.25
C GLU A 105 -1.22 -1.15 27.87
N ILE A 106 -0.91 -1.23 26.58
CA ILE A 106 0.35 -0.75 26.01
C ILE A 106 0.10 0.50 25.18
N LEU A 107 1.03 1.44 25.21
CA LEU A 107 0.98 2.63 24.38
C LEU A 107 1.78 2.36 23.10
N VAL A 108 1.10 2.43 21.94
CA VAL A 108 1.76 2.31 20.63
C VAL A 108 2.08 3.71 20.12
N GLU A 109 3.37 3.99 19.97
CA GLU A 109 3.91 5.31 19.66
C GLU A 109 4.79 5.32 18.41
N GLN A 110 5.08 4.16 17.84
CA GLN A 110 6.03 4.02 16.74
C GLN A 110 5.53 3.07 15.68
N ASP A 111 5.80 3.40 14.41
CA ASP A 111 5.55 2.50 13.29
C ASP A 111 6.41 1.24 13.36
N GLU A 112 5.80 0.08 13.15
CA GLU A 112 6.46 -1.22 13.15
C GLU A 112 7.12 -1.56 11.80
N GLY A 113 6.78 -0.82 10.73
CA GLY A 113 7.25 -1.07 9.37
C GLY A 113 8.76 -0.87 9.16
N PRO A 114 9.38 0.23 9.64
CA PRO A 114 10.80 0.46 9.49
C PRO A 114 11.64 -0.56 10.27
N ARG A 115 12.54 -1.28 9.58
CA ARG A 115 13.37 -2.32 10.18
C ARG A 115 14.81 -1.84 10.36
N ARG A 116 15.22 -1.70 11.62
CA ARG A 116 16.59 -1.30 11.99
C ARG A 116 17.65 -2.35 11.66
N ASP A 117 17.23 -3.60 11.66
CA ASP A 117 18.11 -4.77 11.53
C ASP A 117 18.18 -5.32 10.09
N THR A 118 17.58 -4.63 9.11
CA THR A 118 17.64 -5.09 7.72
C THR A 118 19.00 -4.83 7.08
N SER A 119 19.38 -5.69 6.12
CA SER A 119 20.61 -5.57 5.35
C SER A 119 20.41 -6.11 3.93
N LEU A 120 21.34 -5.83 3.03
CA LEU A 120 21.29 -6.38 1.67
C LEU A 120 21.28 -7.90 1.66
N GLU A 121 22.05 -8.54 2.54
CA GLU A 121 22.11 -10.00 2.66
C GLU A 121 20.74 -10.57 3.09
N LYS A 122 20.09 -9.94 4.07
CA LYS A 122 18.75 -10.33 4.53
C LYS A 122 17.72 -10.16 3.43
N LEU A 123 17.77 -9.06 2.69
CA LEU A 123 16.84 -8.80 1.57
C LEU A 123 17.08 -9.80 0.43
N ALA A 124 18.33 -10.05 0.04
CA ALA A 124 18.71 -10.98 -1.00
C ALA A 124 18.26 -12.43 -0.71
N ALA A 125 18.18 -12.82 0.57
CA ALA A 125 17.74 -14.14 1.00
C ALA A 125 16.21 -14.36 0.85
N LEU A 126 15.43 -13.30 0.62
CA LEU A 126 13.98 -13.40 0.46
C LEU A 126 13.61 -13.97 -0.92
N ARG A 127 12.60 -14.82 -0.93
CA ARG A 127 12.08 -15.40 -2.18
C ARG A 127 11.11 -14.43 -2.86
N PRO A 128 11.10 -14.40 -4.21
CA PRO A 128 10.03 -13.74 -4.96
C PRO A 128 8.65 -14.30 -4.58
N VAL A 129 7.64 -13.42 -4.49
CA VAL A 129 6.31 -13.79 -4.00
C VAL A 129 5.20 -13.70 -5.04
N PHE A 130 5.45 -13.05 -6.17
CA PHE A 130 4.44 -12.84 -7.21
C PHE A 130 4.69 -13.66 -8.47
N ARG A 131 5.95 -13.96 -8.80
CA ARG A 131 6.35 -14.67 -10.01
C ARG A 131 7.51 -15.62 -9.71
N GLU A 132 7.44 -16.84 -10.23
CA GLU A 132 8.58 -17.76 -10.17
C GLU A 132 9.76 -17.18 -10.94
N GLY A 133 10.94 -17.14 -10.32
CA GLY A 133 12.11 -16.49 -10.88
C GLY A 133 12.03 -14.97 -10.98
N GLY A 134 11.04 -14.35 -10.32
CA GLY A 134 10.85 -12.91 -10.28
C GLY A 134 11.82 -12.20 -9.32
N THR A 135 11.60 -10.92 -9.13
CA THR A 135 12.48 -10.03 -8.34
C THR A 135 11.77 -9.35 -7.16
N VAL A 136 10.43 -9.32 -7.17
CA VAL A 136 9.62 -8.65 -6.15
C VAL A 136 9.41 -9.56 -4.94
N THR A 137 9.80 -9.10 -3.77
CA THR A 137 9.76 -9.85 -2.51
C THR A 137 9.01 -9.09 -1.44
N ALA A 138 8.73 -9.74 -0.31
CA ALA A 138 8.18 -9.05 0.86
C ALA A 138 9.10 -7.96 1.43
N GLY A 139 10.41 -8.00 1.13
CA GLY A 139 11.39 -7.01 1.62
C GLY A 139 11.50 -5.76 0.75
N ASN A 140 11.08 -5.83 -0.52
CA ASN A 140 11.09 -4.70 -1.45
C ASN A 140 9.68 -4.30 -1.93
N SER A 141 8.65 -4.70 -1.19
CA SER A 141 7.24 -4.36 -1.40
C SER A 141 6.68 -3.57 -0.22
N SER A 142 5.64 -2.79 -0.47
CA SER A 142 4.88 -2.13 0.60
C SER A 142 4.13 -3.13 1.48
N PRO A 143 4.03 -2.90 2.79
CA PRO A 143 3.23 -3.73 3.68
C PRO A 143 1.73 -3.48 3.49
N LEU A 144 0.90 -4.35 4.11
CA LEU A 144 -0.53 -4.15 4.26
C LEU A 144 -0.77 -3.26 5.47
N ASN A 145 -1.35 -2.07 5.28
CA ASN A 145 -1.58 -1.11 6.36
C ASN A 145 -3.02 -0.61 6.34
N ASP A 146 -3.55 -0.36 7.53
CA ASP A 146 -4.73 0.48 7.70
C ASP A 146 -4.31 1.94 7.64
N GLY A 147 -5.16 2.79 7.09
CA GLY A 147 -4.87 4.21 6.98
C GLY A 147 -6.10 5.07 6.83
N ALA A 148 -6.01 6.29 7.31
CA ALA A 148 -7.02 7.32 7.12
C ALA A 148 -6.32 8.67 6.93
N ALA A 149 -6.86 9.50 6.03
CA ALA A 149 -6.37 10.84 5.81
C ALA A 149 -7.52 11.82 5.56
N ALA A 150 -7.32 13.06 5.98
CA ALA A 150 -8.27 14.14 5.70
C ALA A 150 -7.51 15.44 5.43
N VAL A 151 -7.97 16.19 4.43
CA VAL A 151 -7.43 17.50 4.11
C VAL A 151 -8.55 18.54 4.01
N LEU A 152 -8.29 19.74 4.47
CA LEU A 152 -9.16 20.89 4.31
C LEU A 152 -8.71 21.70 3.09
N LEU A 153 -9.53 21.69 2.04
CA LEU A 153 -9.32 22.52 0.86
C LEU A 153 -10.23 23.74 0.92
N VAL A 154 -9.64 24.90 0.76
CA VAL A 154 -10.35 26.19 0.78
C VAL A 154 -9.84 27.10 -0.33
N SER A 155 -10.64 28.11 -0.72
CA SER A 155 -10.15 29.19 -1.57
C SER A 155 -9.16 30.08 -0.83
N ASP A 156 -8.32 30.79 -1.56
CA ASP A 156 -7.38 31.76 -1.00
C ASP A 156 -8.12 32.85 -0.19
N ASP A 157 -9.24 33.32 -0.72
CA ASP A 157 -10.07 34.34 -0.06
C ASP A 157 -10.68 33.83 1.24
N TYR A 158 -11.14 32.58 1.26
CA TYR A 158 -11.68 31.97 2.48
C TYR A 158 -10.58 31.82 3.55
N ALA A 159 -9.39 31.35 3.15
CA ALA A 159 -8.27 31.23 4.06
C ALA A 159 -7.90 32.58 4.71
N LYS A 160 -7.84 33.65 3.90
CA LYS A 160 -7.55 35.01 4.41
C LYS A 160 -8.65 35.52 5.34
N ALA A 161 -9.93 35.38 4.95
CA ALA A 161 -11.06 35.84 5.74
C ALA A 161 -11.17 35.16 7.11
N HIS A 162 -10.67 33.93 7.24
CA HIS A 162 -10.73 33.15 8.48
C HIS A 162 -9.39 32.99 9.20
N GLY A 163 -8.36 33.73 8.77
CA GLY A 163 -7.03 33.65 9.38
C GLY A 163 -6.35 32.27 9.31
N LEU A 164 -6.72 31.44 8.31
CA LEU A 164 -6.14 30.12 8.15
C LEU A 164 -4.75 30.23 7.53
N ARG A 165 -3.79 29.49 8.08
CA ARG A 165 -2.44 29.37 7.51
C ARG A 165 -2.41 28.24 6.49
N PRO A 166 -2.26 28.52 5.17
CA PRO A 166 -2.13 27.46 4.18
C PRO A 166 -0.84 26.66 4.38
N LEU A 167 -0.94 25.34 4.36
CA LEU A 167 0.21 24.42 4.40
C LEU A 167 0.82 24.26 3.01
N ALA A 168 -0.04 24.24 1.97
CA ALA A 168 0.36 24.12 0.58
C ALA A 168 -0.66 24.77 -0.35
N ARG A 169 -0.31 24.97 -1.60
CA ARG A 169 -1.20 25.43 -2.67
C ARG A 169 -1.20 24.43 -3.81
N VAL A 170 -2.37 23.98 -4.23
CA VAL A 170 -2.51 23.17 -5.46
C VAL A 170 -2.21 24.07 -6.66
N ARG A 171 -1.16 23.76 -7.41
CA ARG A 171 -0.70 24.58 -8.56
C ARG A 171 -1.15 24.01 -9.90
N ALA A 172 -1.21 22.69 -10.01
CA ALA A 172 -1.62 22.01 -11.23
C ALA A 172 -2.15 20.62 -10.90
N ILE A 173 -3.00 20.12 -11.77
CA ILE A 173 -3.52 18.75 -11.75
C ILE A 173 -3.32 18.18 -13.16
N ALA A 174 -2.83 16.96 -13.25
CA ALA A 174 -2.69 16.25 -14.52
C ALA A 174 -3.03 14.77 -14.33
N VAL A 175 -3.49 14.13 -15.38
CA VAL A 175 -3.76 12.70 -15.45
C VAL A 175 -3.08 12.10 -16.68
N ALA A 176 -2.64 10.85 -16.58
CA ALA A 176 -2.06 10.11 -17.68
C ALA A 176 -2.54 8.67 -17.66
N GLY A 177 -2.82 8.09 -18.83
CA GLY A 177 -3.09 6.67 -18.98
C GLY A 177 -1.82 5.93 -19.37
N VAL A 178 -1.68 4.72 -18.85
CA VAL A 178 -0.59 3.78 -19.21
C VAL A 178 -1.19 2.43 -19.57
N PRO A 179 -0.44 1.55 -20.29
CA PRO A 179 -0.88 0.18 -20.50
C PRO A 179 -1.20 -0.50 -19.15
N PRO A 180 -2.34 -1.17 -18.99
CA PRO A 180 -2.79 -1.71 -17.69
C PRO A 180 -1.76 -2.61 -17.01
N ARG A 181 -0.99 -3.38 -17.75
CA ARG A 181 0.01 -4.30 -17.20
C ARG A 181 1.24 -3.66 -16.55
N ILE A 182 1.35 -2.33 -16.60
CA ILE A 182 2.45 -1.55 -15.99
C ILE A 182 1.94 -0.41 -15.09
N MET A 183 0.66 -0.44 -14.76
CA MET A 183 0.01 0.56 -13.93
C MET A 183 0.30 0.33 -12.44
#